data_92d204e7928d723661133a852231ff4c
#
_entry.id   92d204e7928d723661133a852231ff4c
#
_cell.length_a   1.000
_cell.length_b   1.000
_cell.length_c   1.000
_cell.angle_alpha   90.00
_cell.angle_beta   90.00
_cell.angle_gamma   90.00
#
_symmetry.space_group_name_H-M   'P 1'
#
loop_
_entity.id
_entity.type
_entity.pdbx_description
1 polymer ?
#
loop_
_entity_poly.entity_id
_entity_poly.type
_entity_poly.pdbx_seq_one_letter_code
_entity_poly.pdbx_strand_id
1 'polypeptide(L)'
;MNKLYAAVIAVLCISTIVVLATNDSGEPSSDVLPTAAALTQPNSGTSPDLPFLTNDESNNIAVFKNVGPSVVFVTNTKLMRQRFSLNVMELPRGSGTGFVWHESGLILTNYHVIHGSDKITITLGSGKTYEAEIVGIAPEKDVALLKIDAPNETLIPIPLGNSAKLSVGRKVLAIGNPFSLDTSLSVGVVSALGREIKSVANRTIKNVIQTDAAINPGNSGGPLLNSMGELVGVNTAIYSPSGASAGIGFAIPVNTLKRIIPQLIEHGKLNRPIMGVETLTDYWAARLRVKGIAILSVRKGLAADEAGMIGVREDNRGKIHLGDVIIAINDEPVTNEDSLLSLLERFEPGNTVKVTTLRNEEIRNYDVTLTAPE
;
A
#
# COMPACT_ATOMS: atom_id res chain seq x y z
N MET A 1 28.93 -36.21 -8.19
CA MET A 1 27.57 -35.69 -8.03
C MET A 1 26.63 -36.88 -8.01
N ASN A 2 25.71 -37.01 -7.10
CA ASN A 2 24.71 -38.08 -6.90
C ASN A 2 25.02 -39.19 -5.89
N LYS A 3 25.44 -38.85 -4.67
CA LYS A 3 25.30 -39.78 -3.53
C LYS A 3 24.94 -39.10 -2.21
N LEU A 4 24.66 -37.78 -2.20
CA LEU A 4 24.37 -37.05 -0.98
C LEU A 4 22.88 -36.65 -0.83
N TYR A 5 22.04 -36.89 -1.83
CA TYR A 5 20.61 -36.57 -1.79
C TYR A 5 19.68 -37.72 -1.41
N ALA A 6 20.22 -38.94 -1.28
CA ALA A 6 19.42 -40.12 -0.93
C ALA A 6 19.33 -40.41 0.58
N ALA A 7 20.06 -39.66 1.43
CA ALA A 7 20.11 -39.95 2.87
C ALA A 7 19.17 -39.06 3.74
N VAL A 8 18.48 -38.07 3.16
CA VAL A 8 17.62 -37.13 3.93
C VAL A 8 16.13 -37.49 3.85
N ILE A 9 15.71 -38.39 2.98
CA ILE A 9 14.30 -38.78 2.83
C ILE A 9 13.90 -40.02 3.66
N ALA A 10 14.85 -40.71 4.30
CA ALA A 10 14.58 -41.97 5.02
C ALA A 10 14.35 -41.85 6.53
N VAL A 11 14.26 -40.67 7.11
CA VAL A 11 14.12 -40.45 8.58
C VAL A 11 12.75 -39.90 9.02
N LEU A 12 11.80 -39.70 8.12
CA LEU A 12 10.53 -39.02 8.43
C LEU A 12 9.26 -39.90 8.35
N CYS A 13 9.39 -41.21 8.37
CA CYS A 13 8.22 -42.12 8.37
C CYS A 13 8.41 -43.32 9.29
N ILE A 14 8.62 -43.15 10.61
CA ILE A 14 8.30 -44.19 11.61
C ILE A 14 8.10 -43.50 12.97
N SER A 15 6.87 -43.14 13.28
CA SER A 15 6.36 -43.06 14.64
C SER A 15 4.90 -43.45 14.64
N THR A 16 4.70 -44.76 14.46
CA THR A 16 3.43 -45.42 14.72
C THR A 16 3.35 -45.71 16.19
N ILE A 17 2.38 -45.11 16.85
CA ILE A 17 2.08 -45.33 18.26
C ILE A 17 1.57 -46.75 18.41
N VAL A 18 2.30 -47.62 19.16
CA VAL A 18 1.76 -48.90 19.68
C VAL A 18 1.13 -48.59 21.02
N VAL A 19 -0.21 -48.65 21.09
CA VAL A 19 -0.93 -48.70 22.33
C VAL A 19 -1.07 -50.17 22.73
N LEU A 20 -0.34 -50.56 23.73
CA LEU A 20 -0.52 -51.87 24.43
C LEU A 20 -1.74 -51.74 25.35
N ALA A 21 -2.81 -52.48 25.03
CA ALA A 21 -3.93 -52.71 25.90
C ALA A 21 -3.50 -53.67 27.02
N THR A 22 -3.45 -53.22 28.24
CA THR A 22 -3.47 -54.09 29.42
C THR A 22 -4.91 -54.25 29.90
N ASN A 23 -5.43 -55.46 29.79
CA ASN A 23 -6.68 -55.84 30.44
C ASN A 23 -6.44 -55.85 31.94
N ASP A 24 -7.21 -55.01 32.65
CA ASP A 24 -7.41 -55.21 34.08
C ASP A 24 -8.94 -55.22 34.31
N SER A 25 -9.42 -56.35 34.80
CA SER A 25 -10.84 -56.65 35.10
C SER A 25 -11.15 -56.13 36.50
N GLY A 26 -11.67 -54.90 36.56
CA GLY A 26 -12.27 -54.34 37.77
C GLY A 26 -13.74 -54.00 37.51
N GLU A 27 -14.67 -54.61 38.31
CA GLU A 27 -16.09 -54.35 38.25
C GLU A 27 -16.42 -52.86 38.47
N PRO A 28 -17.42 -52.29 37.74
CA PRO A 28 -17.81 -50.90 37.91
C PRO A 28 -18.72 -50.75 39.13
N SER A 29 -18.29 -49.97 40.10
CA SER A 29 -19.16 -49.43 41.13
C SER A 29 -20.18 -48.49 40.50
N SER A 30 -21.44 -48.68 40.82
CA SER A 30 -22.58 -47.86 40.39
C SER A 30 -22.54 -46.49 41.07
N ASP A 31 -21.84 -45.52 40.47
CA ASP A 31 -22.05 -44.12 40.81
C ASP A 31 -23.03 -43.48 39.82
N VAL A 32 -24.10 -42.99 40.41
CA VAL A 32 -25.24 -42.34 39.76
C VAL A 32 -24.78 -41.12 38.97
N LEU A 33 -24.85 -41.21 37.64
CA LEU A 33 -24.72 -40.02 36.78
C LEU A 33 -25.88 -39.06 37.10
N PRO A 34 -25.62 -37.75 37.29
CA PRO A 34 -26.69 -36.79 37.41
C PRO A 34 -27.51 -36.78 36.14
N THR A 35 -28.80 -37.00 36.30
CA THR A 35 -29.83 -36.93 35.25
C THR A 35 -29.62 -35.64 34.42
N ALA A 36 -29.40 -35.81 33.12
CA ALA A 36 -29.39 -34.69 32.20
C ALA A 36 -30.68 -33.92 32.35
N ALA A 37 -30.61 -32.72 32.90
CA ALA A 37 -31.73 -31.79 32.90
C ALA A 37 -32.19 -31.65 31.45
N ALA A 38 -33.44 -31.94 31.20
CA ALA A 38 -34.07 -31.80 29.91
C ALA A 38 -33.80 -30.39 29.39
N LEU A 39 -33.03 -30.30 28.32
CA LEU A 39 -32.91 -29.08 27.55
C LEU A 39 -34.31 -28.80 27.01
N THR A 40 -35.05 -27.96 27.71
CA THR A 40 -36.27 -27.37 27.19
C THR A 40 -35.93 -26.73 25.86
N GLN A 41 -36.48 -27.31 24.78
CA GLN A 41 -36.41 -26.70 23.47
C GLN A 41 -36.96 -25.26 23.58
N PRO A 42 -36.27 -24.25 23.07
CA PRO A 42 -36.86 -22.93 23.04
C PRO A 42 -38.13 -23.01 22.17
N ASN A 43 -39.21 -22.55 22.73
CA ASN A 43 -40.49 -22.40 22.09
C ASN A 43 -40.31 -21.78 20.71
N SER A 44 -40.84 -22.42 19.67
CA SER A 44 -40.97 -21.88 18.31
C SER A 44 -41.99 -20.73 18.29
N GLY A 45 -41.62 -19.63 18.86
CA GLY A 45 -42.42 -18.42 18.86
C GLY A 45 -41.49 -17.22 18.65
N THR A 46 -41.63 -16.59 17.51
CA THR A 46 -41.07 -15.29 17.11
C THR A 46 -39.54 -15.24 17.14
N SER A 47 -38.92 -15.05 15.96
CA SER A 47 -37.57 -14.54 15.86
C SER A 47 -37.41 -13.42 16.87
N PRO A 48 -36.42 -13.43 17.78
CA PRO A 48 -36.21 -12.29 18.62
C PRO A 48 -35.91 -11.13 17.66
N ASP A 49 -36.85 -10.17 17.58
CA ASP A 49 -36.48 -8.84 17.17
C ASP A 49 -35.19 -8.53 17.90
N LEU A 50 -34.12 -8.22 17.17
CA LEU A 50 -32.87 -7.79 17.78
C LEU A 50 -33.15 -6.44 18.46
N PRO A 51 -33.50 -6.41 19.75
CA PRO A 51 -34.19 -5.24 20.28
C PRO A 51 -33.27 -4.09 20.63
N PHE A 52 -31.95 -4.27 20.67
CA PHE A 52 -31.03 -3.22 21.10
C PHE A 52 -29.71 -3.30 20.39
N LEU A 53 -29.57 -2.55 19.27
CA LEU A 53 -28.26 -2.19 18.76
C LEU A 53 -27.59 -1.21 19.72
N THR A 54 -26.36 -1.46 20.07
CA THR A 54 -25.55 -0.45 20.75
C THR A 54 -25.32 0.75 19.82
N ASN A 55 -24.99 1.90 20.38
CA ASN A 55 -24.64 3.07 19.57
C ASN A 55 -23.48 2.78 18.62
N ASP A 56 -22.56 1.91 19.04
CA ASP A 56 -21.41 1.51 18.21
C ASP A 56 -21.83 0.64 17.02
N GLU A 57 -22.67 -0.37 17.24
CA GLU A 57 -23.22 -1.22 16.17
C GLU A 57 -24.05 -0.39 15.19
N SER A 58 -24.91 0.50 15.69
CA SER A 58 -25.70 1.41 14.86
C SER A 58 -24.84 2.29 13.99
N ASN A 59 -23.74 2.81 14.53
CA ASN A 59 -22.75 3.59 13.78
C ASN A 59 -22.07 2.75 12.69
N ASN A 60 -21.60 1.53 13.02
CA ASN A 60 -20.95 0.62 12.06
C ASN A 60 -21.88 0.31 10.89
N ILE A 61 -23.13 -0.02 11.17
CA ILE A 61 -24.16 -0.33 10.17
C ILE A 61 -24.44 0.90 9.29
N ALA A 62 -24.58 2.08 9.90
CA ALA A 62 -24.86 3.32 9.17
C ALA A 62 -23.71 3.68 8.23
N VAL A 63 -22.45 3.66 8.71
CA VAL A 63 -21.27 3.94 7.88
C VAL A 63 -21.17 2.95 6.73
N PHE A 64 -21.34 1.64 7.00
CA PHE A 64 -21.27 0.62 5.96
C PHE A 64 -22.36 0.79 4.89
N LYS A 65 -23.61 1.03 5.29
CA LYS A 65 -24.72 1.25 4.36
C LYS A 65 -24.51 2.47 3.49
N ASN A 66 -23.98 3.57 4.07
CA ASN A 66 -23.82 4.85 3.35
C ASN A 66 -22.62 4.81 2.41
N VAL A 67 -21.51 4.16 2.79
CA VAL A 67 -20.27 4.17 2.02
C VAL A 67 -20.10 2.93 1.13
N GLY A 68 -20.72 1.81 1.48
CA GLY A 68 -20.65 0.56 0.71
C GLY A 68 -20.90 0.74 -0.79
N PRO A 69 -21.93 1.51 -1.23
CA PRO A 69 -22.18 1.77 -2.65
C PRO A 69 -21.06 2.50 -3.39
N SER A 70 -20.18 3.20 -2.66
CA SER A 70 -19.01 3.88 -3.24
C SER A 70 -17.82 2.94 -3.46
N VAL A 71 -17.84 1.73 -2.87
CA VAL A 71 -16.75 0.77 -2.93
C VAL A 71 -16.93 -0.12 -4.15
N VAL A 72 -15.84 -0.35 -4.88
CA VAL A 72 -15.85 -1.09 -6.14
C VAL A 72 -14.81 -2.21 -6.12
N PHE A 73 -15.05 -3.24 -6.92
CA PHE A 73 -14.09 -4.31 -7.15
C PHE A 73 -13.22 -3.98 -8.36
N VAL A 74 -11.92 -4.14 -8.23
CA VAL A 74 -10.91 -3.89 -9.27
C VAL A 74 -10.31 -5.20 -9.71
N THR A 75 -10.40 -5.53 -11.00
CA THR A 75 -9.77 -6.71 -11.59
C THR A 75 -8.66 -6.31 -12.54
N ASN A 76 -7.53 -6.95 -12.38
CA ASN A 76 -6.34 -6.84 -13.22
C ASN A 76 -6.23 -8.07 -14.11
N THR A 77 -6.25 -7.90 -15.41
CA THR A 77 -6.23 -8.98 -16.41
C THR A 77 -5.00 -8.81 -17.30
N LYS A 78 -4.33 -9.93 -17.58
CA LYS A 78 -3.26 -10.01 -18.56
C LYS A 78 -3.73 -10.73 -19.82
N LEU A 79 -3.40 -10.17 -20.98
CA LEU A 79 -3.70 -10.74 -22.28
C LEU A 79 -2.53 -11.63 -22.69
N MET A 80 -2.77 -12.94 -22.83
CA MET A 80 -1.75 -13.87 -23.33
C MET A 80 -2.11 -14.37 -24.73
N ARG A 81 -1.21 -14.14 -25.69
CA ARG A 81 -1.28 -14.79 -27.00
C ARG A 81 -0.71 -16.19 -26.90
N GLN A 82 -1.48 -17.18 -27.26
CA GLN A 82 -0.95 -18.53 -27.48
C GLN A 82 0.00 -18.52 -28.68
N ARG A 83 1.21 -19.10 -28.48
CA ARG A 83 2.16 -19.28 -29.55
C ARG A 83 1.50 -20.17 -30.64
N PHE A 84 1.36 -19.67 -31.85
CA PHE A 84 0.69 -20.32 -32.99
C PHE A 84 -0.85 -20.25 -33.02
N SER A 85 -1.50 -19.40 -32.23
CA SER A 85 -2.94 -19.13 -32.28
C SER A 85 -3.21 -17.65 -32.41
N LEU A 86 -4.27 -17.30 -33.14
CA LEU A 86 -4.82 -15.91 -33.15
C LEU A 86 -5.67 -15.62 -31.92
N ASN A 87 -5.91 -16.63 -31.07
CA ASN A 87 -6.72 -16.45 -29.87
C ASN A 87 -5.92 -15.75 -28.77
N VAL A 88 -6.50 -14.69 -28.24
CA VAL A 88 -6.03 -13.99 -27.04
C VAL A 88 -6.80 -14.54 -25.84
N MET A 89 -6.09 -15.09 -24.88
CA MET A 89 -6.66 -15.52 -23.60
C MET A 89 -6.55 -14.39 -22.56
N GLU A 90 -7.67 -14.05 -21.93
CA GLU A 90 -7.71 -13.17 -20.77
C GLU A 90 -7.43 -14.00 -19.51
N LEU A 91 -6.32 -13.72 -18.82
CA LEU A 91 -5.97 -14.36 -17.55
C LEU A 91 -6.09 -13.36 -16.42
N PRO A 92 -7.02 -13.54 -15.47
CA PRO A 92 -7.03 -12.75 -14.24
C PRO A 92 -5.69 -12.92 -13.51
N ARG A 93 -5.03 -11.80 -13.21
CA ARG A 93 -3.73 -11.79 -12.54
C ARG A 93 -3.82 -11.41 -11.07
N GLY A 94 -4.81 -10.59 -10.73
CA GLY A 94 -5.03 -10.12 -9.39
C GLY A 94 -6.31 -9.32 -9.28
N SER A 95 -6.69 -9.04 -8.08
CA SER A 95 -7.85 -8.23 -7.79
C SER A 95 -7.63 -7.44 -6.50
N GLY A 96 -8.41 -6.41 -6.32
CA GLY A 96 -8.41 -5.60 -5.12
C GLY A 96 -9.69 -4.77 -5.04
N THR A 97 -9.66 -3.81 -4.17
CA THR A 97 -10.74 -2.86 -3.96
C THR A 97 -10.35 -1.50 -4.52
N GLY A 98 -11.34 -0.74 -4.95
CA GLY A 98 -11.25 0.68 -5.22
C GLY A 98 -12.47 1.38 -4.65
N PHE A 99 -12.54 2.67 -4.81
CA PHE A 99 -13.73 3.44 -4.45
C PHE A 99 -13.88 4.68 -5.33
N VAL A 100 -15.11 5.16 -5.41
CA VAL A 100 -15.44 6.38 -6.16
C VAL A 100 -14.79 7.58 -5.49
N TRP A 101 -13.85 8.21 -6.20
CA TRP A 101 -13.21 9.46 -5.79
C TRP A 101 -14.02 10.68 -6.21
N HIS A 102 -14.63 10.63 -7.40
CA HIS A 102 -15.42 11.72 -7.95
C HIS A 102 -16.56 11.17 -8.81
N GLU A 103 -17.69 11.84 -8.81
CA GLU A 103 -18.92 11.47 -9.56
C GLU A 103 -18.72 11.37 -11.07
N SER A 104 -17.70 12.04 -11.61
CA SER A 104 -17.36 11.93 -13.04
C SER A 104 -16.82 10.56 -13.43
N GLY A 105 -16.71 9.58 -12.54
CA GLY A 105 -16.19 8.25 -12.82
C GLY A 105 -14.72 8.08 -12.45
N LEU A 106 -14.14 8.97 -11.63
CA LEU A 106 -12.81 8.75 -11.09
C LEU A 106 -12.85 7.74 -9.95
N ILE A 107 -12.03 6.71 -10.09
CA ILE A 107 -11.89 5.60 -9.12
C ILE A 107 -10.47 5.58 -8.57
N LEU A 108 -10.34 5.55 -7.26
CA LEU A 108 -9.06 5.42 -6.58
C LEU A 108 -8.83 3.99 -6.14
N THR A 109 -7.60 3.50 -6.34
CA THR A 109 -7.13 2.19 -5.86
C THR A 109 -5.63 2.24 -5.59
N ASN A 110 -5.02 1.12 -5.17
CA ASN A 110 -3.57 1.02 -5.07
C ASN A 110 -2.92 0.73 -6.44
N TYR A 111 -1.70 1.22 -6.62
CA TYR A 111 -0.92 0.93 -7.81
C TYR A 111 -0.61 -0.56 -7.95
N HIS A 112 -0.25 -1.25 -6.86
CA HIS A 112 0.06 -2.68 -6.90
C HIS A 112 -1.12 -3.55 -7.36
N VAL A 113 -2.37 -3.10 -7.15
CA VAL A 113 -3.58 -3.80 -7.61
C VAL A 113 -3.65 -3.85 -9.13
N ILE A 114 -3.19 -2.79 -9.81
CA ILE A 114 -3.25 -2.67 -11.28
C ILE A 114 -1.91 -2.91 -11.97
N HIS A 115 -0.83 -3.07 -11.21
CA HIS A 115 0.52 -3.16 -11.77
C HIS A 115 0.68 -4.33 -12.75
N GLY A 116 1.16 -4.02 -13.96
CA GLY A 116 1.42 -5.01 -15.02
C GLY A 116 0.15 -5.60 -15.64
N SER A 117 -1.01 -4.91 -15.53
CA SER A 117 -2.23 -5.24 -16.26
C SER A 117 -2.15 -4.81 -17.72
N ASP A 118 -2.75 -5.60 -18.60
CA ASP A 118 -3.04 -5.21 -19.98
C ASP A 118 -4.48 -4.64 -20.07
N LYS A 119 -5.36 -5.03 -19.13
CA LYS A 119 -6.75 -4.58 -19.04
C LYS A 119 -7.16 -4.47 -17.59
N ILE A 120 -7.85 -3.40 -17.24
CA ILE A 120 -8.39 -3.13 -15.92
C ILE A 120 -9.91 -3.05 -16.03
N THR A 121 -10.63 -3.74 -15.14
CA THR A 121 -12.08 -3.67 -15.08
C THR A 121 -12.53 -3.32 -13.67
N ILE A 122 -13.61 -2.52 -13.60
CA ILE A 122 -14.25 -2.09 -12.37
C ILE A 122 -15.65 -2.67 -12.32
N THR A 123 -15.95 -3.42 -11.27
CA THR A 123 -17.31 -3.88 -10.99
C THR A 123 -17.88 -3.05 -9.85
N LEU A 124 -19.00 -2.37 -10.15
CA LEU A 124 -19.73 -1.56 -9.18
C LEU A 124 -20.56 -2.45 -8.23
N GLY A 125 -21.03 -1.89 -7.12
CA GLY A 125 -21.95 -2.55 -6.20
C GLY A 125 -23.28 -2.99 -6.84
N SER A 126 -23.67 -2.40 -7.99
CA SER A 126 -24.81 -2.84 -8.83
C SER A 126 -24.53 -4.15 -9.58
N GLY A 127 -23.30 -4.69 -9.55
CA GLY A 127 -22.86 -5.86 -10.30
C GLY A 127 -22.44 -5.55 -11.74
N LYS A 128 -22.60 -4.32 -12.21
CA LYS A 128 -22.17 -3.93 -13.56
C LYS A 128 -20.67 -3.71 -13.62
N THR A 129 -20.07 -4.14 -14.73
CA THR A 129 -18.63 -4.09 -14.97
C THR A 129 -18.30 -3.12 -16.09
N TYR A 130 -17.30 -2.28 -15.89
CA TYR A 130 -16.81 -1.27 -16.81
C TYR A 130 -15.32 -1.44 -17.03
N GLU A 131 -14.86 -1.22 -18.25
CA GLU A 131 -13.43 -1.11 -18.53
C GLU A 131 -12.93 0.23 -17.99
N ALA A 132 -11.74 0.23 -17.42
CA ALA A 132 -11.15 1.40 -16.80
C ALA A 132 -9.86 1.81 -17.50
N GLU A 133 -9.71 3.12 -17.70
CA GLU A 133 -8.51 3.75 -18.20
C GLU A 133 -7.66 4.30 -17.04
N ILE A 134 -6.35 4.28 -17.18
CA ILE A 134 -5.44 4.88 -16.19
C ILE A 134 -5.39 6.38 -16.45
N VAL A 135 -5.86 7.19 -15.49
CA VAL A 135 -5.70 8.65 -15.49
C VAL A 135 -4.30 9.04 -15.03
N GLY A 136 -3.82 8.39 -13.98
CA GLY A 136 -2.48 8.63 -13.47
C GLY A 136 -2.07 7.64 -12.39
N ILE A 137 -0.75 7.51 -12.21
CA ILE A 137 -0.16 6.59 -11.23
C ILE A 137 0.93 7.26 -10.41
N ALA A 138 1.04 6.84 -9.16
CA ALA A 138 2.13 7.19 -8.25
C ALA A 138 2.67 5.90 -7.60
N PRO A 139 3.54 5.13 -8.30
CA PRO A 139 4.08 3.86 -7.79
C PRO A 139 4.83 4.01 -6.46
N GLU A 140 5.51 5.13 -6.27
CA GLU A 140 6.22 5.49 -5.05
C GLU A 140 5.30 5.75 -3.84
N LYS A 141 4.02 6.01 -4.07
CA LYS A 141 3.00 6.18 -3.03
C LYS A 141 1.97 5.05 -3.04
N ASP A 142 2.15 4.08 -3.94
CA ASP A 142 1.23 2.96 -4.14
C ASP A 142 -0.22 3.41 -4.42
N VAL A 143 -0.39 4.42 -5.28
CA VAL A 143 -1.68 5.01 -5.65
C VAL A 143 -1.88 4.95 -7.15
N ALA A 144 -3.10 4.63 -7.57
CA ALA A 144 -3.56 4.70 -8.96
C ALA A 144 -4.93 5.36 -9.03
N LEU A 145 -5.09 6.26 -9.99
CA LEU A 145 -6.33 6.91 -10.33
C LEU A 145 -6.82 6.40 -11.69
N LEU A 146 -8.01 5.85 -11.69
CA LEU A 146 -8.64 5.25 -12.86
C LEU A 146 -9.87 6.06 -13.27
N LYS A 147 -10.30 5.90 -14.52
CA LYS A 147 -11.51 6.48 -15.09
C LYS A 147 -12.37 5.38 -15.67
N ILE A 148 -13.67 5.40 -15.34
CA ILE A 148 -14.70 4.60 -16.00
C ILE A 148 -15.72 5.52 -16.68
N ASP A 149 -16.29 5.05 -17.76
CA ASP A 149 -17.46 5.67 -18.38
C ASP A 149 -18.72 4.86 -17.99
N ALA A 150 -19.51 5.42 -17.08
CA ALA A 150 -20.67 4.77 -16.50
C ALA A 150 -21.89 5.75 -16.47
N PRO A 151 -22.40 6.19 -17.65
CA PRO A 151 -23.35 7.29 -17.72
C PRO A 151 -24.72 6.98 -17.09
N ASN A 152 -25.07 5.70 -16.94
CA ASN A 152 -26.35 5.25 -16.38
C ASN A 152 -26.25 4.86 -14.90
N GLU A 153 -25.12 5.12 -14.24
CA GLU A 153 -24.90 4.81 -12.84
C GLU A 153 -24.78 6.09 -12.01
N THR A 154 -25.33 6.03 -10.82
CA THR A 154 -25.06 7.07 -9.82
C THR A 154 -23.79 6.71 -9.07
N LEU A 155 -22.72 7.42 -9.33
CA LEU A 155 -21.44 7.25 -8.64
C LEU A 155 -21.36 8.19 -7.44
N ILE A 156 -21.27 7.62 -6.24
CA ILE A 156 -21.30 8.38 -4.98
C ILE A 156 -19.87 8.49 -4.44
N PRO A 157 -19.24 9.67 -4.43
CA PRO A 157 -17.91 9.86 -3.85
C PRO A 157 -17.94 9.71 -2.33
N ILE A 158 -16.84 9.19 -1.76
CA ILE A 158 -16.67 9.13 -0.30
C ILE A 158 -16.29 10.52 0.21
N PRO A 159 -16.97 11.05 1.25
CA PRO A 159 -16.59 12.32 1.86
C PRO A 159 -15.15 12.30 2.37
N LEU A 160 -14.37 13.35 2.06
CA LEU A 160 -12.96 13.42 2.42
C LEU A 160 -12.77 13.99 3.82
N GLY A 161 -12.28 13.18 4.74
CA GLY A 161 -11.90 13.56 6.09
C GLY A 161 -10.56 14.32 6.17
N ASN A 162 -9.93 14.29 7.34
CA ASN A 162 -8.62 14.90 7.59
C ASN A 162 -7.76 13.98 8.44
N SER A 163 -6.75 13.37 7.83
CA SER A 163 -5.84 12.43 8.50
C SER A 163 -4.91 13.10 9.53
N ALA A 164 -4.69 14.43 9.46
CA ALA A 164 -3.91 15.16 10.46
C ALA A 164 -4.64 15.30 11.82
N LYS A 165 -5.98 15.08 11.83
CA LYS A 165 -6.79 15.10 13.06
C LYS A 165 -6.92 13.73 13.72
N LEU A 166 -6.28 12.69 13.18
CA LEU A 166 -6.26 11.37 13.78
C LEU A 166 -5.43 11.34 15.05
N SER A 167 -5.86 10.49 15.97
CA SER A 167 -5.12 10.17 17.20
C SER A 167 -5.16 8.64 17.40
N VAL A 168 -4.12 8.10 18.01
CA VAL A 168 -4.11 6.70 18.43
C VAL A 168 -5.32 6.40 19.31
N GLY A 169 -5.95 5.26 19.09
CA GLY A 169 -7.18 4.83 19.77
C GLY A 169 -8.48 5.29 19.09
N ARG A 170 -8.43 6.18 18.07
CA ARG A 170 -9.65 6.53 17.31
C ARG A 170 -10.11 5.33 16.47
N LYS A 171 -11.41 5.07 16.52
CA LYS A 171 -12.08 4.04 15.72
C LYS A 171 -11.89 4.31 14.22
N VAL A 172 -11.59 3.26 13.48
CA VAL A 172 -11.56 3.25 12.02
C VAL A 172 -12.28 2.04 11.47
N LEU A 173 -12.82 2.18 10.27
CA LEU A 173 -13.56 1.16 9.56
C LEU A 173 -12.91 0.96 8.19
N ALA A 174 -12.46 -0.25 7.90
CA ALA A 174 -11.93 -0.62 6.59
C ALA A 174 -13.01 -1.36 5.82
N ILE A 175 -13.29 -0.89 4.60
CA ILE A 175 -14.22 -1.57 3.70
C ILE A 175 -13.44 -2.10 2.51
N GLY A 176 -13.76 -3.34 2.11
CA GLY A 176 -13.19 -3.99 0.94
C GLY A 176 -14.24 -4.79 0.20
N ASN A 177 -13.94 -5.13 -1.04
CA ASN A 177 -14.74 -6.04 -1.86
C ASN A 177 -13.84 -7.19 -2.37
N PRO A 178 -13.41 -8.11 -1.48
CA PRO A 178 -12.62 -9.26 -1.89
C PRO A 178 -13.50 -10.19 -2.74
N PHE A 179 -13.00 -10.62 -3.88
CA PHE A 179 -13.62 -11.65 -4.74
C PHE A 179 -14.90 -11.26 -5.49
N SER A 180 -15.27 -9.97 -5.57
CA SER A 180 -16.50 -9.50 -6.26
C SER A 180 -17.80 -10.15 -5.76
N LEU A 181 -17.81 -10.65 -4.54
CA LEU A 181 -19.00 -11.27 -3.96
C LEU A 181 -19.86 -10.20 -3.27
N ASP A 182 -19.35 -9.70 -2.13
CA ASP A 182 -19.99 -8.65 -1.34
C ASP A 182 -18.93 -7.76 -0.69
N THR A 183 -19.28 -6.51 -0.44
CA THR A 183 -18.44 -5.63 0.38
C THR A 183 -18.36 -6.17 1.80
N SER A 184 -17.15 -6.20 2.35
CA SER A 184 -16.86 -6.62 3.73
C SER A 184 -16.39 -5.43 4.56
N LEU A 185 -16.79 -5.44 5.84
CA LEU A 185 -16.42 -4.45 6.83
C LEU A 185 -15.47 -5.06 7.85
N SER A 186 -14.41 -4.33 8.16
CA SER A 186 -13.50 -4.61 9.27
C SER A 186 -13.38 -3.35 10.14
N VAL A 187 -13.55 -3.51 11.45
CA VAL A 187 -13.51 -2.42 12.42
C VAL A 187 -12.31 -2.58 13.33
N GLY A 188 -11.65 -1.49 13.61
CA GLY A 188 -10.50 -1.43 14.50
C GLY A 188 -10.23 -0.01 14.95
N VAL A 189 -9.00 0.25 15.38
CA VAL A 189 -8.55 1.56 15.81
C VAL A 189 -7.28 2.00 15.09
N VAL A 190 -6.97 3.26 15.16
CA VAL A 190 -5.64 3.77 14.81
C VAL A 190 -4.66 3.27 15.88
N SER A 191 -3.78 2.35 15.52
CA SER A 191 -2.79 1.75 16.42
C SER A 191 -1.52 2.59 16.54
N ALA A 192 -1.11 3.26 15.46
CA ALA A 192 0.02 4.21 15.45
C ALA A 192 -0.08 5.16 14.26
N LEU A 193 0.64 6.27 14.36
CA LEU A 193 0.80 7.28 13.32
C LEU A 193 2.29 7.52 13.02
N GLY A 194 2.59 8.12 11.86
CA GLY A 194 3.96 8.49 11.50
C GLY A 194 4.86 7.30 11.14
N ARG A 195 4.28 6.12 10.85
CA ARG A 195 5.04 4.95 10.41
C ARG A 195 5.51 5.11 8.95
N GLU A 196 6.49 4.32 8.60
CA GLU A 196 7.04 4.24 7.24
C GLU A 196 6.97 2.81 6.73
N ILE A 197 6.58 2.64 5.46
CA ILE A 197 6.56 1.35 4.76
C ILE A 197 7.22 1.47 3.40
N LYS A 198 7.58 0.36 2.79
CA LYS A 198 8.06 0.34 1.40
C LYS A 198 6.92 0.11 0.42
N SER A 199 6.89 0.92 -0.64
CA SER A 199 6.01 0.71 -1.79
C SER A 199 6.54 -0.42 -2.69
N VAL A 200 5.73 -0.87 -3.65
CA VAL A 200 6.18 -1.83 -4.68
C VAL A 200 7.30 -1.29 -5.56
N ALA A 201 7.47 0.02 -5.64
CA ALA A 201 8.59 0.68 -6.30
C ALA A 201 9.85 0.81 -5.40
N ASN A 202 9.87 0.11 -4.25
CA ASN A 202 10.92 0.17 -3.24
C ASN A 202 11.19 1.57 -2.65
N ARG A 203 10.22 2.49 -2.78
CA ARG A 203 10.25 3.85 -2.22
C ARG A 203 9.57 3.88 -0.86
N THR A 204 10.02 4.75 0.03
CA THR A 204 9.42 4.90 1.36
C THR A 204 8.13 5.74 1.29
N ILE A 205 7.03 5.14 1.72
CA ILE A 205 5.78 5.85 1.99
C ILE A 205 5.80 6.27 3.46
N LYS A 206 5.90 7.58 3.69
CA LYS A 206 5.99 8.16 5.04
C LYS A 206 4.62 8.47 5.62
N ASN A 207 4.56 8.58 6.95
CA ASN A 207 3.38 8.99 7.71
C ASN A 207 2.15 8.09 7.53
N VAL A 208 2.33 6.82 7.21
CA VAL A 208 1.20 5.89 7.08
C VAL A 208 0.47 5.71 8.42
N ILE A 209 -0.83 5.45 8.32
CA ILE A 209 -1.70 5.12 9.44
C ILE A 209 -1.57 3.62 9.70
N GLN A 210 -1.21 3.23 10.92
CA GLN A 210 -1.26 1.83 11.36
C GLN A 210 -2.60 1.56 12.03
N THR A 211 -3.24 0.42 11.70
CA THR A 211 -4.52 -0.02 12.28
C THR A 211 -4.48 -1.52 12.59
N ASP A 212 -5.28 -1.95 13.57
CA ASP A 212 -5.57 -3.35 13.88
C ASP A 212 -6.84 -3.84 13.18
N ALA A 213 -7.60 -2.97 12.50
CA ALA A 213 -8.65 -3.40 11.58
C ALA A 213 -8.07 -4.44 10.61
N ALA A 214 -8.74 -5.56 10.44
CA ALA A 214 -8.23 -6.67 9.64
C ALA A 214 -8.11 -6.24 8.16
N ILE A 215 -6.88 -5.99 7.70
CA ILE A 215 -6.54 -5.78 6.30
C ILE A 215 -6.02 -7.09 5.75
N ASN A 216 -6.62 -7.58 4.69
CA ASN A 216 -6.27 -8.83 4.01
C ASN A 216 -6.18 -8.58 2.49
N PRO A 217 -5.56 -9.51 1.74
CA PRO A 217 -5.65 -9.48 0.27
C PRO A 217 -7.10 -9.35 -0.18
N GLY A 218 -7.36 -8.33 -1.02
CA GLY A 218 -8.71 -7.95 -1.45
C GLY A 218 -9.21 -6.63 -0.84
N ASN A 219 -8.80 -6.25 0.38
CA ASN A 219 -9.11 -4.93 0.96
C ASN A 219 -8.14 -3.82 0.48
N SER A 220 -7.00 -4.19 -0.13
CA SER A 220 -6.03 -3.24 -0.70
C SER A 220 -6.69 -2.37 -1.74
N GLY A 221 -6.46 -1.06 -1.67
CA GLY A 221 -7.11 -0.03 -2.50
C GLY A 221 -8.45 0.43 -1.98
N GLY A 222 -9.04 -0.25 -0.98
CA GLY A 222 -10.29 0.14 -0.33
C GLY A 222 -10.11 1.28 0.67
N PRO A 223 -11.22 1.94 1.07
CA PRO A 223 -11.20 3.06 1.99
C PRO A 223 -10.96 2.62 3.43
N LEU A 224 -10.19 3.45 4.17
CA LEU A 224 -10.17 3.51 5.62
C LEU A 224 -10.96 4.74 6.05
N LEU A 225 -12.00 4.53 6.86
CA LEU A 225 -12.97 5.56 7.25
C LEU A 225 -12.88 5.88 8.74
N ASN A 226 -13.30 7.07 9.14
CA ASN A 226 -13.57 7.40 10.53
C ASN A 226 -15.03 7.04 10.91
N SER A 227 -15.43 7.28 12.16
CA SER A 227 -16.78 7.01 12.66
C SER A 227 -17.88 7.88 12.00
N MET A 228 -17.53 8.92 11.26
CA MET A 228 -18.48 9.74 10.48
C MET A 228 -18.64 9.23 9.03
N GLY A 229 -17.93 8.17 8.64
CA GLY A 229 -17.92 7.68 7.27
C GLY A 229 -17.03 8.50 6.33
N GLU A 230 -16.18 9.39 6.86
CA GLU A 230 -15.24 10.17 6.05
C GLU A 230 -13.96 9.38 5.80
N LEU A 231 -13.42 9.50 4.60
CA LEU A 231 -12.16 8.90 4.19
C LEU A 231 -10.99 9.49 4.99
N VAL A 232 -10.26 8.67 5.72
CA VAL A 232 -9.03 9.06 6.42
C VAL A 232 -7.78 8.42 5.82
N GLY A 233 -7.93 7.36 5.02
CA GLY A 233 -6.82 6.74 4.31
C GLY A 233 -7.26 5.71 3.29
N VAL A 234 -6.28 5.11 2.58
CA VAL A 234 -6.47 3.98 1.65
C VAL A 234 -5.67 2.80 2.16
N ASN A 235 -6.33 1.68 2.37
CA ASN A 235 -5.70 0.44 2.80
C ASN A 235 -4.68 -0.02 1.76
N THR A 236 -3.44 -0.32 2.16
CA THR A 236 -2.39 -0.66 1.19
C THR A 236 -1.64 -1.94 1.51
N ALA A 237 -1.06 -2.06 2.68
CA ALA A 237 -0.16 -3.14 3.01
C ALA A 237 -0.47 -3.74 4.38
N ILE A 238 -0.03 -4.99 4.56
CA ILE A 238 0.04 -5.64 5.86
C ILE A 238 1.49 -5.98 6.18
N TYR A 239 1.84 -5.92 7.47
CA TYR A 239 3.08 -6.53 7.94
C TYR A 239 2.74 -7.94 8.42
N SER A 240 3.01 -8.93 7.57
CA SER A 240 2.65 -10.31 7.87
C SER A 240 3.62 -11.31 7.24
N PRO A 241 4.24 -12.19 8.04
CA PRO A 241 5.05 -13.28 7.52
C PRO A 241 4.26 -14.33 6.72
N SER A 242 2.97 -14.47 7.02
CA SER A 242 2.07 -15.47 6.39
C SER A 242 1.24 -14.92 5.23
N GLY A 243 1.25 -13.60 5.01
CA GLY A 243 0.38 -12.93 4.02
C GLY A 243 -1.06 -12.69 4.49
N ALA A 244 -1.45 -13.16 5.69
CA ALA A 244 -2.75 -12.87 6.31
C ALA A 244 -2.61 -11.78 7.37
N SER A 245 -3.70 -11.09 7.72
CA SER A 245 -3.68 -10.06 8.77
C SER A 245 -3.19 -10.63 10.11
N ALA A 246 -2.16 -10.00 10.66
CA ALA A 246 -1.62 -10.27 12.00
C ALA A 246 -1.98 -9.15 12.99
N GLY A 247 -3.04 -8.36 12.72
CA GLY A 247 -3.40 -7.17 13.50
C GLY A 247 -2.52 -5.96 13.23
N ILE A 248 -1.77 -5.95 12.13
CA ILE A 248 -0.92 -4.83 11.70
C ILE A 248 -1.22 -4.53 10.24
N GLY A 249 -2.13 -3.59 10.02
CA GLY A 249 -2.46 -3.04 8.71
C GLY A 249 -1.96 -1.60 8.56
N PHE A 250 -1.75 -1.17 7.32
CA PHE A 250 -1.32 0.19 7.00
C PHE A 250 -2.24 0.82 5.96
N ALA A 251 -2.44 2.14 6.10
CA ALA A 251 -3.18 2.92 5.13
C ALA A 251 -2.44 4.22 4.77
N ILE A 252 -2.53 4.61 3.51
CA ILE A 252 -2.00 5.86 2.98
C ILE A 252 -2.93 6.99 3.43
N PRO A 253 -2.44 8.04 4.12
CA PRO A 253 -3.28 9.10 4.65
C PRO A 253 -4.03 9.89 3.58
N VAL A 254 -5.29 10.26 3.83
CA VAL A 254 -6.11 11.06 2.89
C VAL A 254 -5.47 12.41 2.55
N ASN A 255 -4.76 13.05 3.48
CA ASN A 255 -4.09 14.32 3.20
C ASN A 255 -2.94 14.16 2.18
N THR A 256 -2.30 12.98 2.12
CA THR A 256 -1.37 12.64 1.04
C THR A 256 -2.11 12.55 -0.30
N LEU A 257 -3.27 11.87 -0.33
CA LEU A 257 -4.09 11.77 -1.53
C LEU A 257 -4.57 13.12 -2.05
N LYS A 258 -5.06 14.00 -1.16
CA LYS A 258 -5.49 15.35 -1.51
C LYS A 258 -4.40 16.16 -2.22
N ARG A 259 -3.13 15.91 -1.92
CA ARG A 259 -1.98 16.57 -2.54
C ARG A 259 -1.59 15.96 -3.88
N ILE A 260 -1.69 14.64 -4.01
CA ILE A 260 -1.18 13.93 -5.21
C ILE A 260 -2.24 13.76 -6.31
N ILE A 261 -3.51 13.58 -5.95
CA ILE A 261 -4.56 13.33 -6.94
C ILE A 261 -4.70 14.44 -7.99
N PRO A 262 -4.65 15.75 -7.63
CA PRO A 262 -4.66 16.81 -8.64
C PRO A 262 -3.52 16.67 -9.65
N GLN A 263 -2.30 16.31 -9.21
CA GLN A 263 -1.16 16.10 -10.10
C GLN A 263 -1.36 14.89 -11.02
N LEU A 264 -1.99 13.80 -10.51
CA LEU A 264 -2.31 12.64 -11.33
C LEU A 264 -3.35 12.98 -12.41
N ILE A 265 -4.33 13.85 -12.11
CA ILE A 265 -5.32 14.32 -13.08
C ILE A 265 -4.65 15.18 -14.15
N GLU A 266 -3.78 16.09 -13.77
CA GLU A 266 -3.17 17.07 -14.67
C GLU A 266 -2.01 16.48 -15.49
N HIS A 267 -1.17 15.65 -14.86
CA HIS A 267 0.10 15.20 -15.46
C HIS A 267 0.20 13.68 -15.64
N GLY A 268 -0.75 12.90 -15.15
CA GLY A 268 -0.70 11.43 -15.15
C GLY A 268 0.33 10.83 -14.18
N LYS A 269 1.15 11.64 -13.54
CA LYS A 269 2.24 11.25 -12.63
C LYS A 269 2.50 12.35 -11.59
N LEU A 270 3.31 12.02 -10.57
CA LEU A 270 3.78 13.05 -9.65
C LEU A 270 4.80 13.95 -10.36
N ASN A 271 4.54 15.25 -10.31
CA ASN A 271 5.42 16.28 -10.85
C ASN A 271 6.43 16.68 -9.78
N ARG A 272 7.50 15.86 -9.63
CA ARG A 272 8.57 16.12 -8.66
C ARG A 272 9.57 17.07 -9.28
N PRO A 273 9.90 18.19 -8.61
CA PRO A 273 10.94 19.08 -9.12
C PRO A 273 12.31 18.39 -9.06
N ILE A 274 13.18 18.76 -9.98
CA ILE A 274 14.51 18.19 -10.14
C ILE A 274 15.59 19.26 -9.94
N MET A 275 16.78 18.79 -9.54
CA MET A 275 18.00 19.61 -9.49
C MET A 275 18.85 19.47 -10.77
N GLY A 276 18.59 18.46 -11.58
CA GLY A 276 19.40 18.17 -12.77
C GLY A 276 20.68 17.42 -12.45
N VAL A 277 20.65 16.53 -11.46
CA VAL A 277 21.78 15.65 -11.12
C VAL A 277 21.44 14.20 -11.41
N GLU A 278 22.43 13.44 -11.87
CA GLU A 278 22.41 11.98 -11.84
C GLU A 278 23.22 11.53 -10.62
N THR A 279 22.72 10.56 -9.89
CA THR A 279 23.31 10.12 -8.63
C THR A 279 24.00 8.77 -8.78
N LEU A 280 25.04 8.56 -7.99
CA LEU A 280 25.66 7.26 -7.84
C LEU A 280 24.67 6.34 -7.09
N THR A 281 24.46 5.12 -7.59
CA THR A 281 23.53 4.19 -6.95
C THR A 281 23.96 3.86 -5.51
N ASP A 282 23.00 3.57 -4.64
CA ASP A 282 23.25 3.22 -3.23
C ASP A 282 24.26 2.06 -3.08
N TYR A 283 24.27 1.12 -4.05
CA TYR A 283 25.25 0.02 -4.08
C TYR A 283 26.69 0.52 -4.17
N TRP A 284 26.98 1.46 -5.09
CA TRP A 284 28.31 2.02 -5.26
C TRP A 284 28.67 2.99 -4.14
N ALA A 285 27.69 3.78 -3.66
CA ALA A 285 27.89 4.67 -2.53
C ALA A 285 28.32 3.88 -1.27
N ALA A 286 27.66 2.76 -0.97
CA ALA A 286 28.03 1.87 0.12
C ALA A 286 29.43 1.27 -0.04
N ARG A 287 29.80 0.84 -1.26
CA ARG A 287 31.11 0.28 -1.57
C ARG A 287 32.23 1.30 -1.41
N LEU A 288 31.96 2.56 -1.76
CA LEU A 288 32.89 3.68 -1.62
C LEU A 288 32.85 4.31 -0.21
N ARG A 289 31.99 3.81 0.69
CA ARG A 289 31.76 4.34 2.04
C ARG A 289 31.39 5.83 2.06
N VAL A 290 30.65 6.27 1.04
CA VAL A 290 30.15 7.64 0.95
C VAL A 290 28.96 7.79 1.89
N LYS A 291 28.99 8.81 2.74
CA LYS A 291 27.85 9.21 3.59
C LYS A 291 27.08 10.33 2.89
N GLY A 292 25.95 10.01 2.30
CA GLY A 292 25.15 10.93 1.49
C GLY A 292 25.01 10.44 0.04
N ILE A 293 24.61 11.33 -0.87
CA ILE A 293 24.40 11.05 -2.29
C ILE A 293 25.50 11.67 -3.12
N ALA A 294 26.40 10.85 -3.66
CA ALA A 294 27.41 11.30 -4.59
C ALA A 294 26.77 11.64 -5.95
N ILE A 295 27.06 12.81 -6.47
CA ILE A 295 26.65 13.24 -7.80
C ILE A 295 27.53 12.54 -8.84
N LEU A 296 26.94 11.71 -9.70
CA LEU A 296 27.61 11.07 -10.81
C LEU A 296 27.87 12.08 -11.93
N SER A 297 26.83 12.79 -12.36
CA SER A 297 26.90 13.83 -13.37
C SER A 297 25.93 14.98 -13.06
N VAL A 298 26.23 16.14 -13.60
CA VAL A 298 25.36 17.33 -13.54
C VAL A 298 24.93 17.66 -14.97
N ARG A 299 23.62 17.77 -15.18
CA ARG A 299 23.04 18.12 -16.47
C ARG A 299 23.25 19.61 -16.73
N LYS A 300 23.90 19.94 -17.85
CA LYS A 300 24.21 21.31 -18.22
C LYS A 300 22.95 22.15 -18.41
N GLY A 301 22.97 23.37 -17.87
CA GLY A 301 21.87 24.32 -17.95
C GLY A 301 20.69 24.03 -17.01
N LEU A 302 20.81 23.05 -16.09
CA LEU A 302 19.84 22.82 -15.03
C LEU A 302 20.34 23.34 -13.68
N ALA A 303 19.47 23.39 -12.70
CA ALA A 303 19.65 24.04 -11.41
C ALA A 303 20.98 23.73 -10.69
N ALA A 304 21.42 22.49 -10.69
CA ALA A 304 22.70 22.10 -10.07
C ALA A 304 23.92 22.62 -10.83
N ASP A 305 23.86 22.70 -12.17
CA ASP A 305 24.91 23.26 -13.00
C ASP A 305 25.03 24.77 -12.78
N GLU A 306 23.90 25.48 -12.78
CA GLU A 306 23.84 26.92 -12.52
C GLU A 306 24.33 27.26 -11.11
N ALA A 307 24.10 26.41 -10.12
CA ALA A 307 24.63 26.57 -8.78
C ALA A 307 26.13 26.21 -8.65
N GLY A 308 26.76 25.64 -9.68
CA GLY A 308 28.20 25.30 -9.70
C GLY A 308 28.51 23.99 -8.96
N MET A 309 27.54 23.09 -8.83
CA MET A 309 27.76 21.73 -8.34
C MET A 309 28.50 20.89 -9.37
N ILE A 310 29.29 19.93 -8.93
CA ILE A 310 30.08 19.07 -9.82
C ILE A 310 29.85 17.59 -9.52
N GLY A 311 29.81 16.78 -10.58
CA GLY A 311 29.79 15.34 -10.51
C GLY A 311 31.20 14.71 -10.42
N VAL A 312 31.19 13.38 -10.52
CA VAL A 312 32.43 12.57 -10.61
C VAL A 312 33.28 13.03 -11.79
N ARG A 313 34.59 13.05 -11.60
CA ARG A 313 35.56 13.38 -12.63
C ARG A 313 36.67 12.35 -12.68
N GLU A 314 37.18 12.11 -13.89
CA GLU A 314 38.34 11.28 -14.11
C GLU A 314 39.51 12.21 -14.49
N ASP A 315 40.66 12.02 -13.86
CA ASP A 315 41.87 12.76 -14.19
C ASP A 315 42.62 12.13 -15.38
N ASN A 316 43.62 12.82 -15.88
CA ASN A 316 44.44 12.38 -17.04
C ASN A 316 45.19 11.05 -16.78
N ARG A 317 45.16 10.52 -15.58
CA ARG A 317 45.78 9.24 -15.19
C ARG A 317 44.73 8.11 -14.97
N GLY A 318 43.44 8.36 -15.29
CA GLY A 318 42.37 7.42 -15.11
C GLY A 318 41.91 7.31 -13.66
N LYS A 319 42.32 8.23 -12.76
CA LYS A 319 41.89 8.21 -11.37
C LYS A 319 40.56 8.95 -11.24
N ILE A 320 39.60 8.28 -10.58
CA ILE A 320 38.27 8.83 -10.32
C ILE A 320 38.33 9.71 -9.06
N HIS A 321 37.80 10.92 -9.18
CA HIS A 321 37.58 11.86 -8.10
C HIS A 321 36.11 12.11 -7.91
N LEU A 322 35.64 11.95 -6.66
CA LEU A 322 34.28 12.32 -6.31
C LEU A 322 34.09 13.83 -6.38
N GLY A 323 32.99 14.25 -6.96
CA GLY A 323 32.56 15.66 -6.91
C GLY A 323 31.84 15.97 -5.61
N ASP A 324 30.68 16.61 -5.71
CA ASP A 324 29.83 16.90 -4.58
C ASP A 324 29.08 15.66 -4.10
N VAL A 325 29.05 15.50 -2.78
CA VAL A 325 28.20 14.51 -2.10
C VAL A 325 27.12 15.27 -1.34
N ILE A 326 25.86 15.16 -1.76
CA ILE A 326 24.73 15.80 -1.10
C ILE A 326 24.52 15.12 0.26
N ILE A 327 24.55 15.91 1.33
CA ILE A 327 24.38 15.42 2.72
C ILE A 327 23.16 16.03 3.41
N ALA A 328 22.61 17.15 2.94
CA ALA A 328 21.38 17.72 3.45
C ALA A 328 20.69 18.62 2.41
N ILE A 329 19.37 18.79 2.57
CA ILE A 329 18.54 19.81 1.90
C ILE A 329 17.80 20.59 2.97
N ASN A 330 17.92 21.91 3.00
CA ASN A 330 17.33 22.80 4.03
C ASN A 330 17.62 22.28 5.45
N ASP A 331 18.86 21.87 5.70
CA ASP A 331 19.37 21.30 6.95
C ASP A 331 18.77 19.92 7.34
N GLU A 332 17.88 19.34 6.51
CA GLU A 332 17.38 17.98 6.71
C GLU A 332 18.34 16.96 6.07
N PRO A 333 18.77 15.92 6.81
CA PRO A 333 19.77 14.97 6.33
C PRO A 333 19.33 14.18 5.09
N VAL A 334 20.24 14.02 4.13
CA VAL A 334 20.11 13.16 2.96
C VAL A 334 21.09 11.99 3.12
N THR A 335 20.57 10.77 3.24
CA THR A 335 21.37 9.57 3.51
C THR A 335 21.38 8.57 2.35
N ASN A 336 20.36 8.59 1.52
CA ASN A 336 20.19 7.71 0.36
C ASN A 336 19.28 8.39 -0.69
N GLU A 337 19.16 7.80 -1.87
CA GLU A 337 18.36 8.36 -2.97
C GLU A 337 16.88 8.53 -2.56
N ASP A 338 16.32 7.59 -1.82
CA ASP A 338 14.93 7.65 -1.36
C ASP A 338 14.68 8.86 -0.42
N SER A 339 15.64 9.18 0.47
CA SER A 339 15.57 10.38 1.32
C SER A 339 15.65 11.67 0.52
N LEU A 340 16.55 11.74 -0.48
CA LEU A 340 16.67 12.88 -1.39
C LEU A 340 15.37 13.15 -2.13
N LEU A 341 14.85 12.13 -2.81
CA LEU A 341 13.62 12.24 -3.59
C LEU A 341 12.40 12.57 -2.71
N SER A 342 12.34 12.01 -1.49
CA SER A 342 11.27 12.32 -0.52
C SER A 342 11.31 13.75 0.00
N LEU A 343 12.49 14.36 0.08
CA LEU A 343 12.63 15.77 0.42
C LEU A 343 12.19 16.66 -0.73
N LEU A 344 12.63 16.35 -1.95
CA LEU A 344 12.27 17.13 -3.15
C LEU A 344 10.74 17.12 -3.42
N GLU A 345 10.03 16.07 -3.06
CA GLU A 345 8.56 16.00 -3.18
C GLU A 345 7.79 17.03 -2.36
N ARG A 346 8.43 17.75 -1.44
CA ARG A 346 7.81 18.81 -0.64
C ARG A 346 7.83 20.18 -1.30
N PHE A 347 8.56 20.29 -2.39
CA PHE A 347 8.78 21.53 -3.11
C PHE A 347 8.12 21.49 -4.48
N GLU A 348 7.99 22.66 -5.07
CA GLU A 348 7.49 22.87 -6.42
C GLU A 348 8.60 23.40 -7.32
N PRO A 349 8.52 23.22 -8.66
CA PRO A 349 9.41 23.90 -9.59
C PRO A 349 9.41 25.40 -9.32
N GLY A 350 10.60 26.02 -9.32
CA GLY A 350 10.81 27.44 -8.98
C GLY A 350 11.12 27.69 -7.50
N ASN A 351 10.93 26.71 -6.61
CA ASN A 351 11.39 26.87 -5.23
C ASN A 351 12.92 26.78 -5.15
N THR A 352 13.51 27.65 -4.35
CA THR A 352 14.95 27.61 -4.03
C THR A 352 15.18 26.84 -2.74
N VAL A 353 16.08 25.88 -2.76
CA VAL A 353 16.46 25.05 -1.61
C VAL A 353 17.97 25.18 -1.35
N LYS A 354 18.35 25.20 -0.07
CA LYS A 354 19.75 25.12 0.34
C LYS A 354 20.22 23.68 0.29
N VAL A 355 21.13 23.36 -0.65
CA VAL A 355 21.76 22.05 -0.75
C VAL A 355 23.12 22.10 -0.09
N THR A 356 23.30 21.29 0.97
CA THR A 356 24.58 21.12 1.64
C THR A 356 25.30 19.90 1.09
N THR A 357 26.53 20.09 0.64
CA THR A 357 27.37 19.03 0.08
C THR A 357 28.69 18.91 0.83
N LEU A 358 29.31 17.74 0.67
CA LEU A 358 30.69 17.47 1.06
C LEU A 358 31.53 17.29 -0.20
N ARG A 359 32.62 18.09 -0.37
CA ARG A 359 33.59 17.95 -1.47
C ARG A 359 35.00 18.07 -0.90
N ASN A 360 35.82 17.05 -1.05
CA ASN A 360 37.20 17.00 -0.50
C ASN A 360 37.23 17.30 1.01
N GLU A 361 36.31 16.74 1.78
CA GLU A 361 36.16 16.97 3.23
C GLU A 361 35.70 18.39 3.63
N GLU A 362 35.42 19.27 2.67
CA GLU A 362 34.87 20.59 2.92
C GLU A 362 33.36 20.61 2.72
N ILE A 363 32.66 21.23 3.68
CA ILE A 363 31.21 21.48 3.57
C ILE A 363 30.99 22.70 2.68
N ARG A 364 30.09 22.55 1.71
CA ARG A 364 29.67 23.60 0.78
C ARG A 364 28.16 23.75 0.80
N ASN A 365 27.67 24.96 0.66
CA ASN A 365 26.24 25.25 0.55
C ASN A 365 25.98 25.89 -0.82
N TYR A 366 24.89 25.46 -1.44
CA TYR A 366 24.40 25.94 -2.71
C TYR A 366 22.93 26.29 -2.60
N ASP A 367 22.56 27.45 -3.11
CA ASP A 367 21.16 27.80 -3.31
C ASP A 367 20.75 27.27 -4.70
N VAL A 368 19.88 26.28 -4.73
CA VAL A 368 19.48 25.57 -5.96
C VAL A 368 18.00 25.85 -6.24
N THR A 369 17.71 26.53 -7.34
CA THR A 369 16.33 26.77 -7.78
C THR A 369 15.86 25.58 -8.59
N LEU A 370 14.95 24.80 -8.00
CA LEU A 370 14.45 23.54 -8.56
C LEU A 370 13.69 23.77 -9.86
N THR A 371 13.88 22.90 -10.84
CA THR A 371 13.23 22.96 -12.16
C THR A 371 12.15 21.89 -12.30
N ALA A 372 11.21 22.10 -13.23
CA ALA A 372 10.24 21.05 -13.59
C ALA A 372 10.98 19.84 -14.21
N PRO A 373 10.47 18.62 -14.00
CA PRO A 373 10.98 17.45 -14.73
C PRO A 373 10.64 17.61 -16.23
N GLU A 374 11.55 17.13 -17.08
CA GLU A 374 11.36 17.07 -18.54
C GLU A 374 10.31 16.01 -18.93
#